data_48e808c257effe31933d1eba97147de2
#
_entry.id   48e808c257effe31933d1eba97147de2
#
_cell.length_a   1.000
_cell.length_b   1.000
_cell.length_c   1.000
_cell.angle_alpha   90.00
_cell.angle_beta   90.00
_cell.angle_gamma   90.00
#
_symmetry.space_group_name_H-M   'P 1'
#
loop_
_entity.id
_entity.type
_entity.pdbx_description
1 polymer ?
#
loop_
_entity_poly.entity_id
_entity_poly.type
_entity_poly.pdbx_seq_one_letter_code
_entity_poly.pdbx_strand_id
1 'polypeptide(L)'
;MAVHARPAAFEAVDGFSYSADILTDTTGDRAAPWGAYLFFVRWARGEPEVQGHLETSFLITGQSEAVVRHQLGAMQLATVKATLDGLIRGAVVHANDSAELSP
;
A
#
# COMPACT_ATOMS: atom_id res chain seq x y z
N MET A 1 4.42 4.08 24.74
CA MET A 1 4.40 4.14 24.18
C MET A 1 4.72 4.20 23.00
N ALA A 2 5.02 4.46 22.74
CA ALA A 2 5.37 4.70 21.61
C ALA A 2 5.52 3.77 20.67
N VAL A 3 5.79 3.01 21.09
CA VAL A 3 6.00 1.97 20.39
C VAL A 3 5.10 1.81 19.35
N HIS A 4 4.08 2.17 19.54
CA HIS A 4 3.21 2.00 18.68
C HIS A 4 3.31 2.83 17.54
N ALA A 5 4.18 3.55 17.43
CA ALA A 5 4.36 4.33 16.29
C ALA A 5 4.62 3.52 15.06
N ARG A 6 4.96 2.29 15.20
CA ARG A 6 5.31 1.46 14.07
C ARG A 6 4.31 0.34 13.90
N PRO A 7 3.61 0.26 12.74
CA PRO A 7 2.67 -0.82 12.50
C PRO A 7 3.39 -2.16 12.45
N ALA A 8 2.66 -3.21 12.74
CA ALA A 8 3.21 -4.56 12.68
C ALA A 8 3.59 -4.88 11.24
N ALA A 9 4.74 -5.47 11.06
CA ALA A 9 5.18 -5.88 9.73
C ALA A 9 4.77 -7.33 9.48
N PHE A 10 4.61 -7.67 8.22
CA PHE A 10 4.31 -9.03 7.82
C PHE A 10 5.12 -9.39 6.57
N GLU A 11 5.37 -10.67 6.39
CA GLU A 11 6.19 -11.12 5.28
C GLU A 11 5.36 -11.23 4.01
N ALA A 12 5.89 -10.73 2.92
CA ALA A 12 5.22 -10.78 1.64
C ALA A 12 5.81 -11.87 0.74
N VAL A 13 5.24 -12.01 -0.44
CA VAL A 13 5.61 -13.08 -1.38
C VAL A 13 7.06 -12.97 -1.85
N ASP A 14 7.66 -11.78 -1.77
CA ASP A 14 9.06 -11.59 -2.16
C ASP A 14 10.04 -11.88 -1.02
N GLY A 15 9.53 -12.29 0.14
CA GLY A 15 10.37 -12.62 1.28
C GLY A 15 10.80 -11.43 2.14
N PHE A 16 10.40 -10.22 1.78
CA PHE A 16 10.68 -9.06 2.60
C PHE A 16 9.53 -8.79 3.55
N SER A 17 9.82 -8.07 4.63
CA SER A 17 8.79 -7.64 5.57
C SER A 17 8.25 -6.28 5.15
N TYR A 18 6.95 -6.13 5.27
CA TYR A 18 6.28 -4.88 4.93
C TYR A 18 5.37 -4.45 6.05
N SER A 19 5.25 -3.16 6.24
CA SER A 19 4.20 -2.60 7.07
C SER A 19 3.24 -1.85 6.17
N ALA A 20 1.97 -1.80 6.55
CA ALA A 20 0.93 -1.15 5.76
C ALA A 20 0.38 0.04 6.52
N ASP A 21 0.08 1.09 5.79
CA ASP A 21 -0.55 2.28 6.36
C ASP A 21 -1.65 2.75 5.41
N ILE A 22 -2.60 3.49 5.95
CA ILE A 22 -3.68 4.06 5.17
C ILE A 22 -3.38 5.53 4.97
N LEU A 23 -3.28 5.95 3.73
CA LEU A 23 -3.08 7.35 3.40
C LEU A 23 -4.29 7.87 2.64
N THR A 24 -4.52 9.15 2.73
CA THR A 24 -5.64 9.81 2.07
C THR A 24 -5.14 11.00 1.28
N ASP A 25 -5.87 11.35 0.25
CA ASP A 25 -5.56 12.51 -0.55
C ASP A 25 -6.83 12.94 -1.27
N THR A 26 -6.79 14.12 -1.85
CA THR A 26 -7.91 14.61 -2.63
C THR A 26 -7.91 13.95 -4.00
N THR A 27 -9.09 13.76 -4.55
CA THR A 27 -9.24 13.05 -5.84
C THR A 27 -9.41 13.98 -7.02
N GLY A 28 -9.83 15.22 -6.76
CA GLY A 28 -10.20 16.14 -7.85
C GLY A 28 -11.63 15.94 -8.33
N ASP A 29 -12.36 14.98 -7.79
CA ASP A 29 -13.73 14.68 -8.19
C ASP A 29 -14.67 15.28 -7.15
N ARG A 30 -15.55 16.19 -7.56
CA ARG A 30 -16.49 16.84 -6.64
C ARG A 30 -17.46 15.88 -6.01
N ALA A 31 -17.80 14.80 -6.71
CA ALA A 31 -18.76 13.83 -6.19
C ALA A 31 -18.14 12.97 -5.10
N ALA A 32 -16.83 12.78 -5.13
CA ALA A 32 -16.12 11.97 -4.14
C ALA A 32 -14.73 12.59 -3.95
N PRO A 33 -14.65 13.72 -3.22
CA PRO A 33 -13.42 14.52 -3.18
C PRO A 33 -12.27 13.90 -2.39
N TRP A 34 -12.49 12.85 -1.62
CA TRP A 34 -11.44 12.21 -0.85
C TRP A 34 -11.25 10.77 -1.26
N GLY A 35 -10.00 10.34 -1.34
CA GLY A 35 -9.65 8.95 -1.62
C GLY A 35 -8.72 8.41 -0.56
N ALA A 36 -8.79 7.10 -0.34
CA ALA A 36 -7.89 6.41 0.56
C ALA A 36 -7.20 5.28 -0.18
N TYR A 37 -5.94 5.05 0.16
CA TYR A 37 -5.15 4.02 -0.48
C TYR A 37 -4.21 3.38 0.53
N LEU A 38 -3.64 2.24 0.17
CA LEU A 38 -2.69 1.55 1.03
C LEU A 38 -1.28 1.91 0.61
N PHE A 39 -0.45 2.20 1.59
CA PHE A 39 0.95 2.52 1.42
C PHE A 39 1.76 1.48 2.17
N PHE A 40 2.63 0.77 1.47
CA PHE A 40 3.41 -0.30 2.06
C PHE A 40 4.88 0.10 2.11
N VAL A 41 5.48 -0.04 3.28
CA VAL A 41 6.90 0.22 3.46
C VAL A 41 7.63 -1.11 3.53
N ARG A 42 8.63 -1.29 2.67
CA ARG A 42 9.44 -2.50 2.67
C ARG A 42 10.65 -2.29 3.56
N TRP A 43 10.89 -3.24 4.44
CA TRP A 43 11.97 -3.16 5.40
C TRP A 43 13.13 -4.05 4.97
N ALA A 44 14.36 -3.58 5.22
CA ALA A 44 15.55 -4.36 4.94
C ALA A 44 15.57 -5.60 5.84
N ARG A 45 16.10 -6.69 5.33
CA ARG A 45 16.18 -7.92 6.11
C ARG A 45 17.17 -7.77 7.23
N GLY A 46 16.70 -8.10 8.43
CA GLY A 46 17.57 -8.10 9.60
C GLY A 46 17.92 -6.73 10.15
N GLU A 47 17.40 -5.67 9.58
CA GLU A 47 17.69 -4.32 10.04
C GLU A 47 16.45 -3.45 9.98
N PRO A 48 16.28 -2.52 10.92
CA PRO A 48 15.12 -1.64 10.92
C PRO A 48 15.32 -0.48 9.92
N GLU A 49 15.62 -0.79 8.69
CA GLU A 49 15.90 0.20 7.68
C GLU A 49 14.94 0.08 6.53
N VAL A 50 14.41 1.19 6.07
CA VAL A 50 13.47 1.21 4.96
C VAL A 50 14.20 0.94 3.67
N GLN A 51 13.69 0.00 2.87
CA GLN A 51 14.29 -0.35 1.61
C GLN A 51 13.47 0.07 0.41
N GLY A 52 12.30 0.60 0.60
CA GLY A 52 11.44 1.05 -0.48
C GLY A 52 10.01 1.05 -0.08
N HIS A 53 9.15 1.36 -1.02
CA HIS A 53 7.72 1.38 -0.75
C HIS A 53 6.93 1.00 -2.00
N LEU A 54 5.68 0.61 -1.78
CA LEU A 54 4.70 0.37 -2.83
C LEU A 54 3.41 1.02 -2.38
N GLU A 55 2.59 1.43 -3.34
CA GLU A 55 1.29 1.99 -2.98
C GLU A 55 0.24 1.60 -4.01
N THR A 56 -1.01 1.56 -3.58
CA THR A 56 -2.13 1.30 -4.47
C THR A 56 -2.62 2.62 -5.06
N SER A 57 -3.48 2.53 -6.05
CA SER A 57 -4.31 3.68 -6.41
C SER A 57 -5.38 3.83 -5.33
N PHE A 58 -6.27 4.80 -5.47
CA PHE A 58 -7.37 4.95 -4.51
C PHE A 58 -8.22 3.70 -4.53
N LEU A 59 -8.37 3.07 -3.38
CA LEU A 59 -9.21 1.89 -3.24
C LEU A 59 -10.62 2.26 -2.81
N ILE A 60 -10.77 3.37 -2.12
CA ILE A 60 -12.06 3.87 -1.65
C ILE A 60 -12.08 5.37 -1.88
N THR A 61 -13.18 5.89 -2.38
CA THR A 61 -13.38 7.33 -2.50
C THR A 61 -14.69 7.70 -1.82
N GLY A 62 -14.79 8.93 -1.35
CA GLY A 62 -15.99 9.37 -0.65
C GLY A 62 -15.97 10.83 -0.30
N GLN A 63 -16.88 11.22 0.56
CA GLN A 63 -17.15 12.62 0.85
C GLN A 63 -16.23 13.25 1.86
N SER A 64 -15.62 12.47 2.73
CA SER A 64 -14.71 13.04 3.73
C SER A 64 -13.53 12.12 3.97
N GLU A 65 -12.43 12.69 4.42
CA GLU A 65 -11.23 11.95 4.75
C GLU A 65 -11.51 10.90 5.83
N ALA A 66 -12.25 11.29 6.86
CA ALA A 66 -12.54 10.37 7.96
C ALA A 66 -13.33 9.15 7.50
N VAL A 67 -14.29 9.35 6.60
CA VAL A 67 -15.12 8.26 6.11
C VAL A 67 -14.29 7.28 5.27
N VAL A 68 -13.49 7.78 4.34
CA VAL A 68 -12.70 6.88 3.48
C VAL A 68 -11.63 6.15 4.27
N ARG A 69 -11.02 6.81 5.25
CA ARG A 69 -10.02 6.18 6.12
C ARG A 69 -10.66 5.06 6.94
N HIS A 70 -11.84 5.33 7.49
CA HIS A 70 -12.53 4.32 8.28
C HIS A 70 -12.94 3.12 7.43
N GLN A 71 -13.46 3.38 6.24
CA GLN A 71 -13.87 2.31 5.35
C GLN A 71 -12.69 1.43 4.92
N LEU A 72 -11.56 2.04 4.59
CA LEU A 72 -10.40 1.27 4.20
C LEU A 72 -9.84 0.50 5.40
N GLY A 73 -9.92 1.10 6.59
CA GLY A 73 -9.47 0.45 7.81
C GLY A 73 -10.23 -0.81 8.18
N ALA A 74 -11.41 -1.01 7.58
CA ALA A 74 -12.18 -2.23 7.81
C ALA A 74 -11.69 -3.42 6.97
N MET A 75 -10.72 -3.20 6.08
CA MET A 75 -10.19 -4.27 5.23
C MET A 75 -9.51 -5.34 6.07
N GLN A 76 -9.79 -6.59 5.78
CA GLN A 76 -9.19 -7.70 6.51
C GLN A 76 -7.73 -7.87 6.15
N LEU A 77 -6.94 -8.34 7.10
CA LEU A 77 -5.51 -8.52 6.90
C LEU A 77 -5.19 -9.41 5.69
N ALA A 78 -5.96 -10.47 5.50
CA ALA A 78 -5.75 -11.35 4.35
C ALA A 78 -5.90 -10.60 3.03
N THR A 79 -6.86 -9.67 2.96
CA THR A 79 -7.07 -8.87 1.76
C THR A 79 -5.94 -7.86 1.58
N VAL A 80 -5.45 -7.27 2.67
CA VAL A 80 -4.32 -6.35 2.64
C VAL A 80 -3.10 -7.07 2.10
N LYS A 81 -2.83 -8.28 2.60
CA LYS A 81 -1.69 -9.05 2.15
C LYS A 81 -1.82 -9.45 0.68
N ALA A 82 -3.02 -9.86 0.25
CA ALA A 82 -3.25 -10.21 -1.15
C ALA A 82 -3.04 -9.01 -2.06
N THR A 83 -3.44 -7.83 -1.60
CA THR A 83 -3.24 -6.59 -2.35
C THR A 83 -1.76 -6.30 -2.51
N LEU A 84 -0.99 -6.44 -1.44
CA LEU A 84 0.45 -6.24 -1.49
C LEU A 84 1.12 -7.24 -2.44
N ASP A 85 0.77 -8.51 -2.33
CA ASP A 85 1.35 -9.54 -3.18
C ASP A 85 1.04 -9.25 -4.65
N GLY A 86 -0.16 -8.75 -4.94
CA GLY A 86 -0.53 -8.35 -6.29
C GLY A 86 0.32 -7.20 -6.80
N LEU A 87 0.60 -6.22 -5.93
CA LEU A 87 1.46 -5.10 -6.31
C LEU A 87 2.89 -5.56 -6.62
N ILE A 88 3.40 -6.47 -5.81
CA ILE A 88 4.76 -6.99 -6.01
C ILE A 88 4.84 -7.72 -7.35
N ARG A 89 3.88 -8.59 -7.64
CA ARG A 89 3.85 -9.32 -8.91
C ARG A 89 3.66 -8.38 -10.08
N GLY A 90 2.80 -7.38 -9.93
CA GLY A 90 2.56 -6.39 -10.96
C GLY A 90 3.79 -5.56 -11.24
N ALA A 91 4.56 -5.21 -10.22
CA ALA A 91 5.78 -4.45 -10.40
C ALA A 91 6.81 -5.24 -11.20
N VAL A 92 6.93 -6.54 -10.91
CA VAL A 92 7.84 -7.40 -11.65
C VAL A 92 7.41 -7.53 -13.12
N VAL A 93 6.13 -7.75 -13.35
CA VAL A 93 5.61 -7.85 -14.69
C VAL A 93 5.81 -6.55 -15.46
N HIS A 94 5.57 -5.44 -14.79
CA HIS A 94 5.73 -4.13 -15.39
C HIS A 94 7.18 -3.88 -15.79
N ALA A 95 8.11 -4.26 -14.96
CA ALA A 95 9.53 -4.11 -15.27
C ALA A 95 9.91 -4.96 -16.47
N ASN A 96 9.39 -6.18 -16.55
CA ASN A 96 9.66 -7.05 -17.68
C ASN A 96 9.06 -6.49 -18.96
N ASP A 97 7.85 -5.99 -18.88
CA ASP A 97 7.19 -5.39 -20.03
C ASP A 97 7.98 -4.20 -20.55
N SER A 98 8.48 -3.37 -19.65
CA SER A 98 9.29 -2.23 -20.04
C SER A 98 10.54 -2.69 -20.76
N ALA A 99 11.17 -3.74 -20.27
CA ALA A 99 12.37 -4.26 -20.92
C ALA A 99 12.07 -4.80 -22.30
N GLU A 100 10.93 -5.43 -22.46
CA GLU A 100 10.53 -5.97 -23.75
C GLU A 100 10.18 -4.90 -24.76
N LEU A 101 9.56 -3.85 -24.28
CA LEU A 101 9.13 -2.78 -25.15
C LEU A 101 10.25 -1.85 -25.53
N SER A 102 11.34 -1.90 -24.81
CA SER A 102 12.46 -1.05 -25.12
C SER A 102 13.13 -1.55 -26.38
N PRO A 103 13.18 -0.78 -27.40
CA PRO A 103 13.82 -1.20 -28.64
C PRO A 103 15.31 -1.35 -28.46
#